data_30fc2fadd799bb61e6655780021a8aed
#
_entry.id   30fc2fadd799bb61e6655780021a8aed
#
_cell.length_a   1.000
_cell.length_b   1.000
_cell.length_c   1.000
_cell.angle_alpha   90.00
_cell.angle_beta   90.00
_cell.angle_gamma   90.00
#
_symmetry.space_group_name_H-M   'P 1'
#
loop_
_entity.id
_entity.type
_entity.pdbx_description
1 polymer ?
#
loop_
_entity_poly.entity_id
_entity_poly.type
_entity_poly.pdbx_seq_one_letter_code
_entity_poly.pdbx_strand_id
1 'polypeptide(L)'
;EQIDRLVLLRNQLDQYIAQLRLRQAKASQNDIKTATLPAFTGFCREFKNANLAQKTDCLRKTYIEAVKNYKIDNKMRTQCFADDENSGLYIIPVEKQSRGENIKVFHQTQCICIYYRGAYEDFPKIHRRLLDYAKEKGMTPHGYFRNIYMEGPPTHGEDKQSYITQIALPIKFISPAEKK
;
A
#
# COMPACT_ATOMS: atom_id res chain seq x y z
N GLU A 1 18.13 -32.14 13.09
CA GLU A 1 16.72 -31.66 13.21
C GLU A 1 16.61 -30.26 13.84
N GLN A 2 17.11 -30.03 15.08
CA GLN A 2 17.08 -28.68 15.69
C GLN A 2 18.01 -27.68 14.97
N ILE A 3 19.21 -28.10 14.61
CA ILE A 3 20.18 -27.27 13.88
C ILE A 3 19.61 -26.89 12.51
N ASP A 4 19.03 -27.83 11.79
CA ASP A 4 18.44 -27.59 10.46
C ASP A 4 17.29 -26.56 10.52
N ARG A 5 16.46 -26.64 11.56
CA ARG A 5 15.40 -25.68 11.83
C ARG A 5 15.95 -24.28 12.13
N LEU A 6 17.02 -24.17 12.91
CA LEU A 6 17.67 -22.90 13.20
C LEU A 6 18.33 -22.29 11.96
N VAL A 7 18.96 -23.12 11.11
CA VAL A 7 19.53 -22.68 9.83
C VAL A 7 18.43 -22.15 8.90
N LEU A 8 17.29 -22.84 8.82
CA LEU A 8 16.14 -22.39 8.02
C LEU A 8 15.62 -21.04 8.52
N LEU A 9 15.41 -20.88 9.82
CA LEU A 9 14.96 -19.62 10.43
C LEU A 9 15.95 -18.47 10.17
N ARG A 10 17.25 -18.73 10.31
CA ARG A 10 18.29 -17.75 9.99
C ARG A 10 18.19 -17.29 8.53
N ASN A 11 18.09 -18.22 7.60
CA ASN A 11 17.98 -17.90 6.18
C ASN A 11 16.72 -17.08 5.87
N GLN A 12 15.59 -17.38 6.52
CA GLN A 12 14.36 -16.59 6.39
C GLN A 12 14.53 -15.17 6.94
N LEU A 13 15.20 -15.01 8.09
CA LEU A 13 15.51 -13.71 8.67
C LEU A 13 16.45 -12.91 7.78
N ASP A 14 17.49 -13.52 7.23
CA ASP A 14 18.44 -12.86 6.33
C ASP A 14 17.73 -12.34 5.06
N GLN A 15 16.83 -13.14 4.48
CA GLN A 15 16.02 -12.72 3.35
C GLN A 15 15.09 -11.55 3.72
N TYR A 16 14.48 -11.60 4.90
CA TYR A 16 13.62 -10.52 5.39
C TYR A 16 14.40 -9.23 5.61
N ILE A 17 15.58 -9.30 6.23
CA ILE A 17 16.49 -8.15 6.43
C ILE A 17 16.92 -7.56 5.09
N ALA A 18 17.27 -8.39 4.10
CA ALA A 18 17.64 -7.92 2.76
C ALA A 18 16.48 -7.18 2.09
N GLN A 19 15.25 -7.68 2.23
CA GLN A 19 14.06 -6.99 1.72
C GLN A 19 13.82 -5.64 2.42
N LEU A 20 13.98 -5.57 3.74
CA LEU A 20 13.84 -4.33 4.50
C LEU A 20 14.89 -3.29 4.05
N ARG A 21 16.16 -3.69 3.93
CA ARG A 21 17.24 -2.82 3.43
C ARG A 21 16.94 -2.28 2.03
N LEU A 22 16.44 -3.13 1.14
CA LEU A 22 16.06 -2.72 -0.22
C LEU A 22 14.92 -1.69 -0.20
N ARG A 23 13.94 -1.86 0.68
CA ARG A 23 12.83 -0.90 0.85
C ARG A 23 13.32 0.43 1.38
N GLN A 24 14.18 0.42 2.39
CA GLN A 24 14.78 1.64 2.94
C GLN A 24 15.59 2.40 1.88
N ALA A 25 16.40 1.70 1.10
CA ALA A 25 17.16 2.30 0.01
C ALA A 25 16.23 2.90 -1.06
N LYS A 26 15.13 2.23 -1.42
CA LYS A 26 14.12 2.77 -2.35
C LYS A 26 13.44 4.02 -1.81
N ALA A 27 13.09 4.03 -0.52
CA ALA A 27 12.44 5.17 0.13
C ALA A 27 13.37 6.41 0.24
N SER A 28 14.68 6.21 0.26
CA SER A 28 15.63 7.33 0.29
C SER A 28 15.77 8.07 -1.04
N GLN A 29 15.40 7.45 -2.16
CA GLN A 29 15.54 8.04 -3.49
C GLN A 29 14.46 9.05 -3.86
N ASN A 30 13.28 8.97 -3.21
CA ASN A 30 12.14 9.88 -3.42
C ASN A 30 11.76 10.11 -4.91
N ASP A 31 12.14 9.18 -5.80
CA ASP A 31 11.91 9.24 -7.24
C ASP A 31 10.58 8.62 -7.63
N ILE A 32 9.89 9.25 -8.59
CA ILE A 32 8.68 8.68 -9.19
C ILE A 32 9.09 7.64 -10.23
N LYS A 33 8.51 6.44 -10.11
CA LYS A 33 8.78 5.29 -11.00
C LYS A 33 7.49 4.69 -11.51
N THR A 34 7.50 4.13 -12.69
CA THR A 34 6.44 3.24 -13.16
C THR A 34 6.57 1.88 -12.50
N ALA A 35 5.44 1.30 -12.14
CA ALA A 35 5.37 -0.02 -11.52
C ALA A 35 4.07 -0.74 -11.91
N THR A 36 4.08 -2.05 -11.72
CA THR A 36 2.89 -2.88 -11.82
C THR A 36 2.53 -3.39 -10.43
N LEU A 37 1.37 -3.01 -9.94
CA LEU A 37 0.83 -3.56 -8.70
C LEU A 37 0.16 -4.90 -9.00
N PRO A 38 0.48 -5.98 -8.25
CA PRO A 38 -0.08 -7.30 -8.48
C PRO A 38 -1.58 -7.34 -8.14
N ALA A 39 -2.28 -8.31 -8.72
CA ALA A 39 -3.64 -8.64 -8.30
C ALA A 39 -3.64 -9.26 -6.91
N PHE A 40 -4.67 -8.97 -6.11
CA PHE A 40 -4.84 -9.55 -4.78
C PHE A 40 -6.32 -9.55 -4.34
N THR A 41 -6.61 -10.29 -3.28
CA THR A 41 -7.91 -10.30 -2.62
C THR A 41 -7.78 -9.62 -1.26
N GLY A 42 -8.75 -8.78 -0.90
CA GLY A 42 -8.70 -8.04 0.35
C GLY A 42 -10.04 -7.96 1.07
N PHE A 43 -9.99 -7.98 2.40
CA PHE A 43 -11.09 -7.60 3.26
C PHE A 43 -11.12 -6.08 3.38
N CYS A 44 -12.27 -5.48 3.10
CA CYS A 44 -12.41 -4.05 2.86
C CYS A 44 -13.35 -3.38 3.85
N ARG A 45 -13.03 -2.16 4.26
CA ARG A 45 -13.94 -1.29 5.02
C ARG A 45 -13.81 0.16 4.56
N GLU A 46 -14.94 0.75 4.20
CA GLU A 46 -15.00 2.16 3.84
C GLU A 46 -14.98 3.06 5.08
N PHE A 47 -14.43 4.25 4.94
CA PHE A 47 -14.57 5.37 5.87
C PHE A 47 -14.87 6.62 5.07
N LYS A 48 -15.71 7.50 5.63
CA LYS A 48 -16.14 8.76 4.98
C LYS A 48 -16.15 9.88 5.99
N ASN A 49 -15.65 11.05 5.58
CA ASN A 49 -15.58 12.26 6.41
C ASN A 49 -14.96 12.01 7.79
N ALA A 50 -13.96 11.11 7.85
CA ALA A 50 -13.37 10.64 9.09
C ALA A 50 -12.17 11.49 9.50
N ASN A 51 -12.13 11.94 10.75
CA ASN A 51 -10.94 12.53 11.33
C ASN A 51 -9.86 11.45 11.61
N LEU A 52 -8.67 11.87 12.04
CA LEU A 52 -7.55 10.96 12.27
C LEU A 52 -7.87 9.84 13.28
N ALA A 53 -8.55 10.16 14.38
CA ALA A 53 -8.91 9.17 15.39
C ALA A 53 -9.91 8.13 14.83
N GLN A 54 -10.90 8.57 14.07
CA GLN A 54 -11.88 7.71 13.41
C GLN A 54 -11.21 6.82 12.33
N LYS A 55 -10.27 7.37 11.56
CA LYS A 55 -9.48 6.59 10.57
C LYS A 55 -8.66 5.51 11.26
N THR A 56 -7.98 5.84 12.35
CA THR A 56 -7.18 4.89 13.14
C THR A 56 -8.05 3.78 13.72
N ASP A 57 -9.19 4.12 14.30
CA ASP A 57 -10.14 3.13 14.85
C ASP A 57 -10.73 2.24 13.75
N CYS A 58 -11.07 2.82 12.60
CA CYS A 58 -11.56 2.08 11.44
C CYS A 58 -10.52 1.06 10.95
N LEU A 59 -9.26 1.47 10.79
CA LEU A 59 -8.18 0.56 10.38
C LEU A 59 -7.99 -0.56 11.39
N ARG A 60 -7.95 -0.25 12.70
CA ARG A 60 -7.81 -1.23 13.77
C ARG A 60 -8.95 -2.26 13.75
N LYS A 61 -10.20 -1.82 13.67
CA LYS A 61 -11.36 -2.68 13.59
C LYS A 61 -11.34 -3.56 12.34
N THR A 62 -10.96 -2.99 11.19
CA THR A 62 -10.82 -3.72 9.93
C THR A 62 -9.78 -4.84 10.06
N TYR A 63 -8.63 -4.55 10.66
CA TYR A 63 -7.57 -5.54 10.85
C TYR A 63 -8.00 -6.66 11.80
N ILE A 64 -8.59 -6.33 12.96
CA ILE A 64 -9.06 -7.32 13.95
C ILE A 64 -10.10 -8.26 13.31
N GLU A 65 -11.06 -7.71 12.57
CA GLU A 65 -12.10 -8.50 11.93
C GLU A 65 -11.54 -9.38 10.81
N ALA A 66 -10.62 -8.86 10.00
CA ALA A 66 -9.95 -9.63 8.96
C ALA A 66 -9.18 -10.83 9.56
N VAL A 67 -8.37 -10.60 10.59
CA VAL A 67 -7.60 -11.67 11.27
C VAL A 67 -8.51 -12.70 11.93
N LYS A 68 -9.65 -12.28 12.49
CA LYS A 68 -10.60 -13.18 13.14
C LYS A 68 -11.31 -14.11 12.16
N ASN A 69 -11.64 -13.62 10.96
CA ASN A 69 -12.52 -14.31 10.03
C ASN A 69 -11.81 -14.90 8.80
N TYR A 70 -10.59 -14.45 8.51
CA TYR A 70 -9.87 -14.82 7.30
C TYR A 70 -8.40 -15.11 7.58
N LYS A 71 -7.79 -15.86 6.68
CA LYS A 71 -6.34 -16.06 6.68
C LYS A 71 -5.68 -14.91 5.91
N ILE A 72 -4.79 -14.21 6.61
CA ILE A 72 -4.09 -13.03 6.06
C ILE A 72 -3.06 -13.45 5.02
N ASP A 73 -3.03 -12.75 3.89
CA ASP A 73 -1.95 -12.88 2.91
C ASP A 73 -0.74 -12.03 3.33
N ASN A 74 0.21 -12.68 4.02
CA ASN A 74 1.42 -12.02 4.52
C ASN A 74 2.40 -11.57 3.41
N LYS A 75 2.19 -11.96 2.15
CA LYS A 75 3.00 -11.51 1.01
C LYS A 75 2.62 -10.08 0.57
N MET A 76 1.41 -9.69 0.89
CA MET A 76 0.87 -8.37 0.58
C MET A 76 0.86 -7.45 1.81
N ARG A 77 0.77 -6.17 1.59
CA ARG A 77 0.70 -5.16 2.67
C ARG A 77 -0.70 -4.57 2.77
N THR A 78 -1.06 -4.14 3.98
CA THR A 78 -2.26 -3.32 4.21
C THR A 78 -2.22 -2.08 3.34
N GLN A 79 -3.36 -1.74 2.75
CA GLN A 79 -3.50 -0.61 1.83
C GLN A 79 -4.65 0.29 2.26
N CYS A 80 -4.55 1.55 1.87
CA CYS A 80 -5.67 2.49 1.87
C CYS A 80 -5.85 3.03 0.45
N PHE A 81 -7.03 2.82 -0.13
CA PHE A 81 -7.42 3.51 -1.34
C PHE A 81 -8.05 4.83 -0.93
N ALA A 82 -7.31 5.92 -1.14
CA ALA A 82 -7.75 7.25 -0.76
C ALA A 82 -8.56 7.89 -1.89
N ASP A 83 -9.78 8.32 -1.56
CA ASP A 83 -10.62 9.14 -2.43
C ASP A 83 -10.25 10.62 -2.23
N ASP A 84 -10.22 11.02 -0.98
CA ASP A 84 -9.73 12.32 -0.51
C ASP A 84 -8.96 12.16 0.82
N GLU A 85 -8.69 13.27 1.51
CA GLU A 85 -7.97 13.24 2.80
C GLU A 85 -8.75 12.49 3.89
N ASN A 86 -10.08 12.48 3.83
CA ASN A 86 -10.96 12.01 4.91
C ASN A 86 -11.84 10.84 4.52
N SER A 87 -11.79 10.40 3.27
CA SER A 87 -12.60 9.31 2.74
C SER A 87 -11.75 8.30 1.99
N GLY A 88 -12.12 7.03 2.10
CA GLY A 88 -11.39 5.98 1.42
C GLY A 88 -11.81 4.57 1.84
N LEU A 89 -10.96 3.62 1.48
CA LEU A 89 -11.18 2.20 1.69
C LEU A 89 -9.93 1.58 2.32
N TYR A 90 -10.02 1.11 3.56
CA TYR A 90 -8.99 0.25 4.13
C TYR A 90 -9.11 -1.17 3.61
N ILE A 91 -7.98 -1.78 3.28
CA ILE A 91 -7.90 -3.11 2.68
C ILE A 91 -6.84 -3.91 3.41
N ILE A 92 -7.26 -5.01 4.01
CA ILE A 92 -6.37 -6.02 4.61
C ILE A 92 -6.28 -7.19 3.63
N PRO A 93 -5.11 -7.48 3.06
CA PRO A 93 -4.94 -8.59 2.14
C PRO A 93 -5.24 -9.93 2.82
N VAL A 94 -6.05 -10.75 2.15
CA VAL A 94 -6.42 -12.09 2.59
C VAL A 94 -6.16 -13.11 1.48
N GLU A 95 -6.15 -14.39 1.82
CA GLU A 95 -5.93 -15.45 0.82
C GLU A 95 -6.92 -15.36 -0.35
N LYS A 96 -6.45 -15.68 -1.56
CA LYS A 96 -7.17 -15.52 -2.84
C LYS A 96 -8.55 -16.22 -2.86
N GLN A 97 -8.69 -17.32 -2.13
CA GLN A 97 -9.95 -18.09 -2.04
C GLN A 97 -10.97 -17.51 -1.07
N SER A 98 -10.62 -16.49 -0.28
CA SER A 98 -11.54 -15.86 0.68
C SER A 98 -12.78 -15.32 -0.02
N ARG A 99 -13.93 -15.48 0.63
CA ARG A 99 -15.24 -15.03 0.14
C ARG A 99 -16.01 -14.40 1.30
N GLY A 100 -16.85 -13.41 1.00
CA GLY A 100 -17.68 -12.71 1.98
C GLY A 100 -18.13 -11.35 1.47
N GLU A 101 -19.04 -10.71 2.17
CA GLU A 101 -19.65 -9.43 1.78
C GLU A 101 -18.61 -8.30 1.60
N ASN A 102 -17.60 -8.26 2.47
CA ASN A 102 -16.55 -7.24 2.45
C ASN A 102 -15.26 -7.71 1.77
N ILE A 103 -15.31 -8.82 1.04
CA ILE A 103 -14.17 -9.31 0.26
C ILE A 103 -14.26 -8.78 -1.16
N LYS A 104 -13.18 -8.11 -1.60
CA LYS A 104 -13.04 -7.60 -2.97
C LYS A 104 -11.78 -8.19 -3.62
N VAL A 105 -11.87 -8.43 -4.92
CA VAL A 105 -10.74 -8.84 -5.77
C VAL A 105 -10.24 -7.62 -6.51
N PHE A 106 -8.95 -7.34 -6.39
CA PHE A 106 -8.28 -6.24 -7.07
C PHE A 106 -7.41 -6.79 -8.19
N HIS A 107 -7.59 -6.25 -9.38
CA HIS A 107 -6.83 -6.66 -10.55
C HIS A 107 -5.44 -6.01 -10.58
N GLN A 108 -4.53 -6.66 -11.29
CA GLN A 108 -3.23 -6.09 -11.61
C GLN A 108 -3.39 -4.71 -12.25
N THR A 109 -2.56 -3.75 -11.84
CA THR A 109 -2.73 -2.36 -12.26
C THR A 109 -1.38 -1.71 -12.53
N GLN A 110 -1.26 -1.03 -13.66
CA GLN A 110 -0.14 -0.14 -13.96
C GLN A 110 -0.27 1.15 -13.15
N CYS A 111 0.82 1.64 -12.61
CA CYS A 111 0.84 2.88 -11.84
C CYS A 111 2.17 3.62 -11.97
N ILE A 112 2.15 4.90 -11.61
CA ILE A 112 3.33 5.60 -11.14
C ILE A 112 3.35 5.56 -9.62
N CYS A 113 4.50 5.42 -9.02
CA CYS A 113 4.61 5.35 -7.57
C CYS A 113 5.89 5.98 -7.03
N ILE A 114 5.84 6.32 -5.76
CA ILE A 114 6.95 6.84 -4.98
C ILE A 114 7.01 6.07 -3.65
N TYR A 115 8.22 5.77 -3.18
CA TYR A 115 8.44 5.29 -1.82
C TYR A 115 8.71 6.51 -0.93
N TYR A 116 7.70 6.92 -0.19
CA TYR A 116 7.77 8.08 0.68
C TYR A 116 8.17 7.66 2.09
N ARG A 117 9.16 8.37 2.65
CA ARG A 117 9.55 8.27 4.07
C ARG A 117 9.06 9.52 4.78
N GLY A 118 8.24 9.34 5.81
CA GLY A 118 7.72 10.45 6.61
C GLY A 118 6.30 10.22 7.12
N ALA A 119 5.74 11.28 7.68
CA ALA A 119 4.42 11.27 8.31
C ALA A 119 3.28 11.13 7.29
N TYR A 120 2.18 10.52 7.71
CA TYR A 120 0.98 10.34 6.85
C TYR A 120 0.29 11.66 6.53
N GLU A 121 0.49 12.67 7.36
CA GLU A 121 -0.03 14.03 7.18
C GLU A 121 0.53 14.72 5.92
N ASP A 122 1.65 14.24 5.38
CA ASP A 122 2.24 14.76 4.15
C ASP A 122 1.69 14.13 2.86
N PHE A 123 0.84 13.11 2.94
CA PHE A 123 0.31 12.40 1.77
C PHE A 123 -0.35 13.33 0.74
N PRO A 124 -1.13 14.35 1.11
CA PRO A 124 -1.71 15.27 0.13
C PRO A 124 -0.67 15.96 -0.77
N LYS A 125 0.51 16.29 -0.23
CA LYS A 125 1.62 16.88 -1.01
C LYS A 125 2.18 15.85 -2.01
N ILE A 126 2.32 14.60 -1.59
CA ILE A 126 2.85 13.53 -2.43
C ILE A 126 1.83 13.14 -3.51
N HIS A 127 0.54 13.09 -3.19
CA HIS A 127 -0.52 12.88 -4.17
C HIS A 127 -0.50 13.95 -5.26
N ARG A 128 -0.40 15.22 -4.87
CA ARG A 128 -0.30 16.34 -5.84
C ARG A 128 0.93 16.19 -6.74
N ARG A 129 2.09 15.87 -6.18
CA ARG A 129 3.31 15.62 -6.94
C ARG A 129 3.15 14.52 -7.98
N LEU A 130 2.45 13.42 -7.65
CA LEU A 130 2.16 12.33 -8.59
C LEU A 130 1.21 12.78 -9.70
N LEU A 131 0.20 13.59 -9.38
CA LEU A 131 -0.72 14.16 -10.38
C LEU A 131 0.01 15.10 -11.35
N ASP A 132 0.86 15.99 -10.83
CA ASP A 132 1.65 16.91 -11.64
C ASP A 132 2.60 16.16 -12.58
N TYR A 133 3.27 15.12 -12.06
CA TYR A 133 4.11 14.26 -12.87
C TYR A 133 3.33 13.52 -13.97
N ALA A 134 2.16 12.96 -13.63
CA ALA A 134 1.30 12.29 -14.62
C ALA A 134 0.90 13.26 -15.73
N LYS A 135 0.50 14.48 -15.38
CA LYS A 135 0.14 15.54 -16.32
C LYS A 135 1.32 15.92 -17.23
N GLU A 136 2.50 16.13 -16.65
CA GLU A 136 3.73 16.46 -17.39
C GLU A 136 4.08 15.37 -18.42
N LYS A 137 3.92 14.09 -18.04
CA LYS A 137 4.22 12.94 -18.89
C LYS A 137 3.07 12.52 -19.81
N GLY A 138 1.95 13.24 -19.82
CA GLY A 138 0.78 12.90 -20.63
C GLY A 138 0.11 11.58 -20.26
N MET A 139 0.22 11.17 -18.99
CA MET A 139 -0.42 9.98 -18.46
C MET A 139 -1.82 10.32 -17.93
N THR A 140 -2.77 9.41 -18.08
CA THR A 140 -4.13 9.59 -17.57
C THR A 140 -4.30 8.85 -16.24
N PRO A 141 -4.49 9.55 -15.10
CA PRO A 141 -4.82 8.93 -13.83
C PRO A 141 -6.12 8.11 -13.93
N HIS A 142 -6.17 7.00 -13.22
CA HIS A 142 -7.32 6.10 -13.21
C HIS A 142 -7.58 5.53 -11.81
N GLY A 143 -8.74 5.85 -11.23
CA GLY A 143 -9.14 5.38 -9.91
C GLY A 143 -8.46 6.15 -8.77
N TYR A 144 -8.36 5.49 -7.62
CA TYR A 144 -7.92 6.08 -6.36
C TYR A 144 -6.42 5.97 -6.16
N PHE A 145 -5.84 6.88 -5.39
CA PHE A 145 -4.51 6.66 -4.82
C PHE A 145 -4.47 5.40 -3.97
N ARG A 146 -3.37 4.66 -4.06
CA ARG A 146 -3.13 3.47 -3.25
C ARG A 146 -1.97 3.74 -2.31
N ASN A 147 -2.27 3.96 -1.04
CA ASN A 147 -1.27 4.11 0.00
C ASN A 147 -1.00 2.71 0.58
N ILE A 148 0.16 2.14 0.27
CA ILE A 148 0.56 0.79 0.66
C ILE A 148 1.54 0.93 1.82
N TYR A 149 1.12 0.54 3.03
CA TYR A 149 1.88 0.72 4.25
C TYR A 149 2.98 -0.33 4.36
N MET A 150 4.23 0.10 4.16
CA MET A 150 5.40 -0.78 4.20
C MET A 150 5.93 -0.91 5.62
N GLU A 151 6.15 0.22 6.29
CA GLU A 151 6.60 0.34 7.67
C GLU A 151 5.85 1.49 8.34
N GLY A 152 5.50 1.33 9.60
CA GLY A 152 4.69 2.33 10.32
C GLY A 152 4.72 2.10 11.82
N PRO A 153 3.66 2.52 12.56
CA PRO A 153 3.60 2.45 14.01
C PRO A 153 3.99 1.12 14.65
N PRO A 154 3.62 -0.05 14.09
CA PRO A 154 4.03 -1.33 14.66
C PRO A 154 5.54 -1.56 14.64
N THR A 155 6.26 -0.93 13.72
CA THR A 155 7.71 -1.08 13.56
C THR A 155 8.49 0.05 14.20
N HIS A 156 7.99 1.28 14.12
CA HIS A 156 8.71 2.51 14.49
C HIS A 156 8.03 3.31 15.63
N GLY A 157 6.92 2.80 16.18
CA GLY A 157 6.20 3.49 17.25
C GLY A 157 5.73 4.87 16.80
N GLU A 158 6.09 5.91 17.56
CA GLU A 158 5.71 7.30 17.27
C GLU A 158 6.70 8.04 16.37
N ASP A 159 7.80 7.41 15.97
CA ASP A 159 8.76 8.01 15.03
C ASP A 159 8.21 8.05 13.61
N LYS A 160 7.32 9.01 13.37
CA LYS A 160 6.66 9.23 12.09
C LYS A 160 7.62 9.47 10.92
N GLN A 161 8.83 9.99 11.19
CA GLN A 161 9.83 10.24 10.15
C GLN A 161 10.45 8.96 9.60
N SER A 162 10.30 7.87 10.31
CA SER A 162 10.76 6.54 9.88
C SER A 162 9.69 5.70 9.18
N TYR A 163 8.44 6.17 9.08
CA TYR A 163 7.39 5.46 8.35
C TYR A 163 7.70 5.41 6.86
N ILE A 164 7.46 4.28 6.24
CA ILE A 164 7.65 4.09 4.79
C ILE A 164 6.32 3.65 4.18
N THR A 165 5.88 4.43 3.20
CA THR A 165 4.67 4.13 2.43
C THR A 165 4.99 4.18 0.93
N GLN A 166 4.60 3.14 0.21
CA GLN A 166 4.54 3.21 -1.24
C GLN A 166 3.22 3.89 -1.62
N ILE A 167 3.30 5.09 -2.17
CA ILE A 167 2.14 5.83 -2.67
C ILE A 167 2.09 5.65 -4.18
N ALA A 168 0.99 5.09 -4.67
CA ALA A 168 0.82 4.77 -6.08
C ALA A 168 -0.43 5.43 -6.65
N LEU A 169 -0.29 5.97 -7.85
CA LEU A 169 -1.36 6.50 -8.68
C LEU A 169 -1.56 5.58 -9.88
N PRO A 170 -2.66 4.83 -9.96
CA PRO A 170 -2.99 4.05 -11.15
C PRO A 170 -3.10 4.94 -12.39
N ILE A 171 -2.56 4.47 -13.51
CA ILE A 171 -2.55 5.20 -14.77
C ILE A 171 -3.02 4.31 -15.91
N LYS A 172 -3.63 4.95 -16.92
CA LYS A 172 -3.82 4.37 -18.26
C LYS A 172 -2.81 4.99 -19.19
N PHE A 173 -2.14 4.16 -19.99
CA PHE A 173 -1.38 4.67 -21.13
C PHE A 173 -2.38 4.99 -22.24
N ILE A 174 -2.41 6.23 -22.68
CA ILE A 174 -3.16 6.60 -23.88
C ILE A 174 -2.42 5.97 -25.05
N SER A 175 -3.05 4.99 -25.69
CA SER A 175 -2.54 4.47 -26.97
C SER A 175 -2.45 5.62 -27.98
N PRO A 176 -1.41 5.68 -28.82
CA PRO A 176 -1.29 6.71 -29.86
C PRO A 176 -2.50 6.77 -30.82
N ALA A 177 -3.34 5.73 -30.85
CA ALA A 177 -4.54 5.65 -31.68
C ALA A 177 -5.75 6.48 -31.18
N GLU A 178 -5.74 6.96 -29.92
CA GLU A 178 -6.84 7.76 -29.34
C GLU A 178 -6.60 9.28 -29.40
N LYS A 179 -5.51 9.72 -30.03
CA LYS A 179 -5.24 11.14 -30.32
C LYS A 179 -5.70 11.53 -31.73
N LYS A 180 -6.97 11.31 -32.02
CA LYS A 180 -7.61 11.89 -33.22
C LYS A 180 -8.83 12.70 -32.84
#